data_ee2c0e7aa0de78c14385e51577bf9a63
#
_entry.id   ee2c0e7aa0de78c14385e51577bf9a63
#
_cell.length_a   1.000
_cell.length_b   1.000
_cell.length_c   1.000
_cell.angle_alpha   90.00
_cell.angle_beta   90.00
_cell.angle_gamma   90.00
#
_symmetry.space_group_name_H-M   'P 1'
#
loop_
_entity.id
_entity.type
_entity.pdbx_description
1 polymer ?
#
loop_
_entity_poly.entity_id
_entity_poly.type
_entity_poly.pdbx_seq_one_letter_code
_entity_poly.pdbx_strand_id
1 'polypeptide(L)'
;DLLMQLFNLRRLSINATIDMEFFARASAIIAFLSGAKMRVGLHRYLSEIPYRGDLMTHRIQHNPYLHTATAYSLMVAALALRSDEIPLPKMPVPPPPERPPAFHGHPEEKERFLRTLAQAGLHVNTGGPVILLNPNASDMLPLRKWPLENFFSLGTAILREYPEARLAITGAPAEKEASGELCSRWASPRVI
;
A
#
# COMPACT_ATOMS: atom_id res chain seq x y z
N ASP A 1 19.01 10.59 12.08
CA ASP A 1 20.30 10.18 11.55
C ASP A 1 20.27 8.69 11.20
N LEU A 2 20.55 8.37 9.93
CA LEU A 2 20.50 6.99 9.41
C LEU A 2 21.49 6.06 10.12
N LEU A 3 22.68 6.55 10.46
CA LEU A 3 23.70 5.75 11.14
C LEU A 3 23.26 5.32 12.53
N MET A 4 22.61 6.21 13.26
CA MET A 4 22.04 5.89 14.58
C MET A 4 20.92 4.84 14.47
N GLN A 5 20.07 4.97 13.45
CA GLN A 5 19.01 4.00 13.17
C GLN A 5 19.58 2.61 12.86
N LEU A 6 20.61 2.53 12.03
CA LEU A 6 21.30 1.28 11.71
C LEU A 6 22.01 0.67 12.93
N PHE A 7 22.61 1.49 13.78
CA PHE A 7 23.21 1.04 15.03
C PHE A 7 22.14 0.44 15.95
N ASN A 8 21.02 1.13 16.13
CA ASN A 8 19.89 0.63 16.92
C ASN A 8 19.32 -0.67 16.34
N LEU A 9 19.19 -0.75 15.01
CA LEU A 9 18.73 -1.96 14.33
C LEU A 9 19.63 -3.16 14.62
N ARG A 10 20.95 -2.97 14.58
CA ARG A 10 21.92 -4.03 14.91
C ARG A 10 21.86 -4.49 16.37
N ARG A 11 21.56 -3.57 17.29
CA ARG A 11 21.40 -3.92 18.72
C ARG A 11 20.21 -4.83 18.98
N LEU A 12 19.21 -4.85 18.10
CA LEU A 12 18.05 -5.74 18.19
C LEU A 12 18.39 -7.19 17.89
N SER A 13 19.62 -7.48 17.38
CA SER A 13 20.08 -8.83 17.06
C SER A 13 19.10 -9.60 16.19
N ILE A 14 18.58 -8.95 15.15
CA ILE A 14 17.60 -9.53 14.22
C ILE A 14 18.20 -10.71 13.48
N ASN A 15 17.56 -11.87 13.53
CA ASN A 15 18.02 -13.09 12.86
C ASN A 15 17.59 -13.15 11.39
N ALA A 16 16.43 -12.62 11.06
CA ALA A 16 15.87 -12.63 9.71
C ALA A 16 15.26 -11.30 9.33
N THR A 17 15.42 -10.90 8.07
CA THR A 17 14.73 -9.77 7.46
C THR A 17 14.00 -10.22 6.20
N ILE A 18 12.81 -9.67 5.96
CA ILE A 18 12.06 -9.86 4.74
C ILE A 18 11.89 -8.48 4.11
N ASP A 19 12.46 -8.29 2.94
CA ASP A 19 12.36 -7.05 2.19
C ASP A 19 11.28 -7.15 1.13
N MET A 20 10.12 -6.57 1.44
CA MET A 20 8.93 -6.59 0.60
C MET A 20 8.93 -5.49 -0.48
N GLU A 21 10.00 -4.72 -0.57
CA GLU A 21 10.12 -3.66 -1.56
C GLU A 21 10.52 -4.22 -2.94
N PHE A 22 9.86 -3.74 -3.99
CA PHE A 22 10.09 -4.24 -5.35
C PHE A 22 11.20 -3.49 -6.08
N PHE A 23 11.34 -2.19 -5.87
CA PHE A 23 12.17 -1.32 -6.69
C PHE A 23 13.32 -0.65 -5.92
N ALA A 24 13.10 -0.26 -4.67
CA ALA A 24 14.09 0.50 -3.93
C ALA A 24 15.30 -0.36 -3.54
N ARG A 25 16.50 0.13 -3.84
CA ARG A 25 17.76 -0.49 -3.41
C ARG A 25 18.07 -0.19 -1.95
N ALA A 26 17.56 0.93 -1.43
CA ALA A 26 17.84 1.35 -0.07
C ALA A 26 17.40 0.33 0.97
N SER A 27 16.22 -0.29 0.81
CA SER A 27 15.73 -1.33 1.73
C SER A 27 16.61 -2.59 1.71
N ALA A 28 17.13 -2.99 0.54
CA ALA A 28 18.07 -4.09 0.44
C ALA A 28 19.39 -3.80 1.17
N ILE A 29 19.89 -2.56 1.08
CA ILE A 29 21.08 -2.12 1.80
C ILE A 29 20.82 -2.11 3.32
N ILE A 30 19.65 -1.61 3.75
CA ILE A 30 19.26 -1.63 5.17
C ILE A 30 19.16 -3.08 5.69
N ALA A 31 18.53 -3.97 4.93
CA ALA A 31 18.43 -5.39 5.27
C ALA A 31 19.82 -6.02 5.43
N PHE A 32 20.77 -5.72 4.54
CA PHE A 32 22.14 -6.17 4.65
C PHE A 32 22.86 -5.58 5.87
N LEU A 33 22.76 -4.27 6.05
CA LEU A 33 23.40 -3.57 7.16
C LEU A 33 22.77 -3.88 8.53
N SER A 34 21.58 -4.45 8.59
CA SER A 34 20.97 -4.93 9.85
C SER A 34 21.79 -6.01 10.54
N GLY A 35 22.62 -6.74 9.77
CA GLY A 35 23.39 -7.87 10.27
C GLY A 35 22.59 -9.18 10.36
N ALA A 36 21.35 -9.22 9.88
CA ALA A 36 20.53 -10.43 9.87
C ALA A 36 21.19 -11.54 9.05
N LYS A 37 21.22 -12.75 9.61
CA LYS A 37 21.80 -13.92 8.96
C LYS A 37 20.98 -14.40 7.76
N MET A 38 19.65 -14.31 7.86
CA MET A 38 18.71 -14.61 6.78
C MET A 38 18.11 -13.31 6.25
N ARG A 39 18.23 -13.10 4.96
CA ARG A 39 17.71 -11.92 4.28
C ARG A 39 16.96 -12.36 3.04
N VAL A 40 15.64 -12.31 3.12
CA VAL A 40 14.74 -12.67 2.01
C VAL A 40 14.36 -11.41 1.26
N GLY A 41 14.40 -11.44 -0.04
CA GLY A 41 13.95 -10.32 -0.85
C GLY A 41 14.08 -10.58 -2.35
N LEU A 42 13.54 -9.67 -3.12
CA LEU A 42 13.62 -9.74 -4.56
C LEU A 42 15.06 -9.45 -5.00
N HIS A 43 15.58 -10.35 -5.81
CA HIS A 43 16.93 -10.28 -6.37
C HIS A 43 16.91 -9.67 -7.77
N ARG A 44 15.93 -10.07 -8.57
CA ARG A 44 15.77 -9.61 -9.95
C ARG A 44 14.32 -9.19 -10.17
N TYR A 45 14.15 -8.06 -10.86
CA TYR A 45 12.85 -7.67 -11.37
C TYR A 45 12.59 -8.35 -12.72
N LEU A 46 13.61 -8.38 -13.57
CA LEU A 46 13.63 -9.13 -14.82
C LEU A 46 14.69 -10.23 -14.72
N SER A 47 14.59 -11.25 -15.57
CA SER A 47 15.50 -12.39 -15.55
C SER A 47 16.97 -12.04 -15.88
N GLU A 48 17.21 -10.90 -16.50
CA GLU A 48 18.47 -10.58 -17.15
C GLU A 48 19.54 -9.99 -16.21
N ILE A 49 19.13 -9.12 -15.27
CA ILE A 49 20.09 -8.43 -14.38
C ILE A 49 19.63 -8.40 -12.91
N PRO A 50 20.57 -8.46 -11.96
CA PRO A 50 20.27 -8.25 -10.55
C PRO A 50 19.91 -6.79 -10.32
N TYR A 51 18.64 -6.52 -10.19
CA TYR A 51 18.16 -5.15 -10.06
C TYR A 51 18.54 -4.53 -8.71
N ARG A 52 18.53 -5.32 -7.64
CA ARG A 52 18.74 -4.86 -6.26
C ARG A 52 20.10 -5.30 -5.68
N GLY A 53 21.01 -5.77 -6.52
CA GLY A 53 22.29 -6.30 -6.11
C GLY A 53 22.18 -7.71 -5.52
N ASP A 54 23.26 -8.20 -4.94
CA ASP A 54 23.41 -9.55 -4.41
C ASP A 54 23.46 -9.58 -2.87
N LEU A 55 22.62 -8.78 -2.23
CA LEU A 55 22.63 -8.59 -0.77
C LEU A 55 21.72 -9.57 -0.02
N MET A 56 20.83 -10.26 -0.73
CA MET A 56 19.91 -11.23 -0.14
C MET A 56 20.54 -12.62 -0.06
N THR A 57 20.29 -13.32 1.04
CA THR A 57 20.66 -14.74 1.19
C THR A 57 19.64 -15.66 0.53
N HIS A 58 18.36 -15.29 0.62
CA HIS A 58 17.24 -15.98 -0.02
C HIS A 58 16.71 -15.09 -1.14
N ARG A 59 17.06 -15.41 -2.36
CA ARG A 59 16.89 -14.57 -3.55
C ARG A 59 15.67 -15.01 -4.32
N ILE A 60 14.63 -14.18 -4.31
CA ILE A 60 13.38 -14.45 -5.00
C ILE A 60 13.32 -13.64 -6.30
N GLN A 61 12.96 -14.29 -7.38
CA GLN A 61 12.68 -13.62 -8.63
C GLN A 61 11.25 -13.08 -8.62
N HIS A 62 11.09 -11.82 -9.03
CA HIS A 62 9.77 -11.21 -9.18
C HIS A 62 8.94 -11.97 -10.24
N ASN A 63 7.71 -12.31 -9.87
CA ASN A 63 6.74 -12.88 -10.80
C ASN A 63 5.53 -11.95 -10.91
N PRO A 64 5.36 -11.22 -12.02
CA PRO A 64 4.28 -10.25 -12.20
C PRO A 64 2.89 -10.90 -12.31
N TYR A 65 2.81 -12.20 -12.52
CA TYR A 65 1.54 -12.94 -12.63
C TYR A 65 1.00 -13.40 -11.27
N LEU A 66 1.77 -13.24 -10.20
CA LEU A 66 1.31 -13.57 -8.85
C LEU A 66 0.60 -12.36 -8.22
N HIS A 67 -0.49 -12.65 -7.52
CA HIS A 67 -1.09 -11.68 -6.62
C HIS A 67 -0.07 -11.27 -5.54
N THR A 68 -0.01 -9.99 -5.20
CA THR A 68 0.99 -9.43 -4.26
C THR A 68 0.99 -10.15 -2.91
N ALA A 69 -0.20 -10.49 -2.36
CA ALA A 69 -0.29 -11.23 -1.11
C ALA A 69 0.39 -12.62 -1.21
N THR A 70 0.22 -13.31 -2.36
CA THR A 70 0.87 -14.59 -2.62
C THR A 70 2.39 -14.44 -2.73
N ALA A 71 2.85 -13.39 -3.42
CA ALA A 71 4.27 -13.09 -3.52
C ALA A 71 4.91 -12.85 -2.14
N TYR A 72 4.23 -12.11 -1.25
CA TYR A 72 4.71 -11.89 0.12
C TYR A 72 4.66 -13.16 0.98
N SER A 73 3.63 -13.99 0.81
CA SER A 73 3.56 -15.29 1.49
C SER A 73 4.71 -16.21 1.07
N LEU A 74 5.11 -16.18 -0.21
CA LEU A 74 6.28 -16.91 -0.71
C LEU A 74 7.58 -16.41 -0.09
N MET A 75 7.72 -15.10 0.16
CA MET A 75 8.88 -14.55 0.86
C MET A 75 8.98 -15.08 2.29
N VAL A 76 7.87 -15.21 2.99
CA VAL A 76 7.83 -15.83 4.33
C VAL A 76 8.22 -17.32 4.25
N ALA A 77 7.62 -18.05 3.31
CA ALA A 77 7.91 -19.47 3.11
C ALA A 77 9.38 -19.73 2.74
N ALA A 78 10.02 -18.81 2.03
CA ALA A 78 11.42 -18.92 1.64
C ALA A 78 12.39 -18.94 2.82
N LEU A 79 11.99 -18.45 4.01
CA LEU A 79 12.82 -18.56 5.22
C LEU A 79 13.10 -20.02 5.65
N ALA A 80 12.22 -20.95 5.26
CA ALA A 80 12.37 -22.37 5.55
C ALA A 80 13.22 -23.12 4.50
N LEU A 81 13.62 -22.45 3.43
CA LEU A 81 14.41 -23.04 2.34
C LEU A 81 15.91 -22.81 2.57
N ARG A 82 16.71 -23.55 1.83
CA ARG A 82 18.16 -23.35 1.83
C ARG A 82 18.53 -22.16 0.97
N SER A 83 19.44 -21.33 1.45
CA SER A 83 19.89 -20.11 0.75
C SER A 83 20.64 -20.37 -0.56
N ASP A 84 21.14 -21.58 -0.76
CA ASP A 84 21.87 -22.02 -1.96
C ASP A 84 20.95 -22.52 -3.09
N GLU A 85 19.67 -22.71 -2.82
CA GLU A 85 18.68 -23.06 -3.84
C GLU A 85 18.27 -21.84 -4.66
N ILE A 86 18.75 -21.73 -5.88
CA ILE A 86 18.45 -20.62 -6.80
C ILE A 86 17.87 -21.20 -8.11
N PRO A 87 16.78 -20.61 -8.64
CA PRO A 87 15.94 -19.55 -8.10
C PRO A 87 15.02 -20.02 -6.97
N LEU A 88 14.72 -19.13 -6.04
CA LEU A 88 13.74 -19.36 -4.98
C LEU A 88 12.38 -18.74 -5.34
N PRO A 89 11.30 -19.27 -4.83
CA PRO A 89 11.14 -20.59 -4.21
C PRO A 89 10.97 -21.70 -5.26
N LYS A 90 11.55 -22.85 -5.02
CA LYS A 90 11.28 -24.09 -5.78
C LYS A 90 10.20 -24.91 -5.08
N MET A 91 9.08 -24.31 -4.82
CA MET A 91 7.97 -24.92 -4.10
C MET A 91 6.64 -24.55 -4.75
N PRO A 92 5.58 -25.34 -4.53
CA PRO A 92 4.24 -24.98 -4.97
C PRO A 92 3.84 -23.62 -4.42
N VAL A 93 3.26 -22.78 -5.26
CA VAL A 93 2.71 -21.47 -4.86
C VAL A 93 1.51 -21.76 -3.94
N PRO A 94 1.51 -21.28 -2.69
CA PRO A 94 0.35 -21.47 -1.82
C PRO A 94 -0.85 -20.73 -2.43
N PRO A 95 -2.06 -21.30 -2.34
CA PRO A 95 -3.25 -20.60 -2.77
C PRO A 95 -3.39 -19.28 -1.98
N PRO A 96 -3.91 -18.22 -2.60
CA PRO A 96 -4.23 -17.00 -1.86
C PRO A 96 -5.24 -17.34 -0.75
N PRO A 97 -5.20 -16.63 0.38
CA PRO A 97 -6.19 -16.81 1.43
C PRO A 97 -7.59 -16.58 0.86
N GLU A 98 -8.53 -17.44 1.15
CA GLU A 98 -9.92 -17.34 0.68
C GLU A 98 -10.56 -16.01 1.08
N ARG A 99 -10.19 -15.49 2.22
CA ARG A 99 -10.62 -14.18 2.72
C ARG A 99 -9.42 -13.41 3.27
N PRO A 100 -9.25 -12.13 2.88
CA PRO A 100 -8.25 -11.30 3.53
C PRO A 100 -8.61 -11.11 5.00
N PRO A 101 -7.62 -10.93 5.91
CA PRO A 101 -7.89 -10.58 7.29
C PRO A 101 -8.77 -9.34 7.38
N ALA A 102 -9.79 -9.38 8.23
CA ALA A 102 -10.62 -8.22 8.48
C ALA A 102 -9.81 -7.17 9.27
N PHE A 103 -9.89 -5.93 8.83
CA PHE A 103 -9.35 -4.82 9.60
C PHE A 103 -10.32 -4.45 10.73
N HIS A 104 -9.82 -4.45 11.95
CA HIS A 104 -10.55 -4.02 13.14
C HIS A 104 -9.86 -2.77 13.70
N GLY A 105 -10.41 -1.61 13.38
CA GLY A 105 -9.94 -0.35 13.96
C GLY A 105 -10.27 -0.23 15.45
N HIS A 106 -9.45 0.49 16.20
CA HIS A 106 -9.76 0.80 17.60
C HIS A 106 -11.01 1.69 17.68
N PRO A 107 -11.88 1.52 18.70
CA PRO A 107 -13.08 2.33 18.88
C PRO A 107 -12.81 3.85 18.86
N GLU A 108 -11.72 4.27 19.50
CA GLU A 108 -11.29 5.68 19.56
C GLU A 108 -10.92 6.24 18.19
N GLU A 109 -10.30 5.43 17.32
CA GLU A 109 -9.98 5.82 15.94
C GLU A 109 -11.24 5.99 15.11
N LYS A 110 -12.21 5.09 15.30
CA LYS A 110 -13.53 5.19 14.66
C LYS A 110 -14.22 6.48 15.09
N GLU A 111 -14.25 6.79 16.38
CA GLU A 111 -14.86 8.04 16.87
C GLU A 111 -14.14 9.28 16.34
N ARG A 112 -12.81 9.25 16.30
CA ARG A 112 -12.01 10.34 15.72
C ARG A 112 -12.36 10.55 14.25
N PHE A 113 -12.44 9.47 13.47
CA PHE A 113 -12.82 9.52 12.06
C PHE A 113 -14.22 10.09 11.88
N LEU A 114 -15.21 9.63 12.65
CA LEU A 114 -16.58 10.14 12.60
C LEU A 114 -16.67 11.64 12.96
N ARG A 115 -15.88 12.08 13.94
CA ARG A 115 -15.80 13.52 14.28
C ARG A 115 -15.18 14.32 13.13
N THR A 116 -14.16 13.82 12.47
CA THR A 116 -13.55 14.47 11.30
C THR A 116 -14.56 14.65 10.18
N LEU A 117 -15.33 13.61 9.87
CA LEU A 117 -16.41 13.69 8.87
C LEU A 117 -17.48 14.70 9.26
N ALA A 118 -17.92 14.69 10.52
CA ALA A 118 -18.92 15.63 11.01
C ALA A 118 -18.44 17.09 10.95
N GLN A 119 -17.18 17.38 11.27
CA GLN A 119 -16.57 18.70 11.14
C GLN A 119 -16.50 19.17 9.68
N ALA A 120 -16.36 18.23 8.74
CA ALA A 120 -16.42 18.52 7.30
C ALA A 120 -17.88 18.63 6.77
N GLY A 121 -18.89 18.51 7.65
CA GLY A 121 -20.29 18.62 7.26
C GLY A 121 -20.98 17.31 6.89
N LEU A 122 -20.31 16.17 7.08
CA LEU A 122 -20.85 14.85 6.74
C LEU A 122 -21.20 14.04 7.99
N HIS A 123 -22.50 13.93 8.28
CA HIS A 123 -23.00 13.13 9.40
C HIS A 123 -23.34 11.72 8.95
N VAL A 124 -22.59 10.72 9.42
CA VAL A 124 -22.69 9.32 9.00
C VAL A 124 -23.98 8.63 9.46
N ASN A 125 -24.66 9.18 10.47
CA ASN A 125 -25.84 8.57 11.10
C ASN A 125 -27.15 8.75 10.31
N THR A 126 -27.11 9.21 9.08
CA THR A 126 -28.29 9.55 8.27
C THR A 126 -28.61 8.51 7.18
N GLY A 127 -28.15 7.27 7.36
CA GLY A 127 -28.74 6.10 6.69
C GLY A 127 -28.12 5.64 5.36
N GLY A 128 -27.25 6.43 4.71
CA GLY A 128 -26.66 6.02 3.42
C GLY A 128 -25.17 5.72 3.48
N PRO A 129 -24.62 5.03 2.47
CA PRO A 129 -23.19 4.73 2.41
C PRO A 129 -22.36 6.02 2.20
N VAL A 130 -21.21 6.08 2.88
CA VAL A 130 -20.18 7.08 2.61
C VAL A 130 -19.15 6.47 1.67
N ILE A 131 -18.97 7.07 0.51
CA ILE A 131 -18.03 6.63 -0.51
C ILE A 131 -16.87 7.62 -0.53
N LEU A 132 -15.68 7.09 -0.30
CA LEU A 132 -14.44 7.87 -0.35
C LEU A 132 -13.88 7.83 -1.78
N LEU A 133 -13.63 9.00 -2.35
CA LEU A 133 -12.94 9.15 -3.62
C LEU A 133 -11.60 9.86 -3.38
N ASN A 134 -10.52 9.25 -3.83
CA ASN A 134 -9.21 9.88 -3.84
C ASN A 134 -8.77 10.13 -5.29
N PRO A 135 -8.97 11.35 -5.82
CA PRO A 135 -8.63 11.69 -7.19
C PRO A 135 -7.14 11.93 -7.41
N ASN A 136 -6.35 11.84 -6.36
CA ASN A 136 -4.97 12.25 -6.36
C ASN A 136 -4.02 11.07 -6.55
N ALA A 137 -2.94 11.30 -7.28
CA ALA A 137 -1.76 10.48 -7.32
C ALA A 137 -0.56 11.41 -7.17
N SER A 138 0.50 10.94 -6.50
CA SER A 138 1.70 11.77 -6.36
C SER A 138 2.24 12.20 -7.73
N ASP A 139 2.92 13.34 -7.78
CA ASP A 139 3.54 13.84 -9.02
C ASP A 139 4.70 12.96 -9.51
N MET A 140 5.10 11.98 -8.71
CA MET A 140 6.13 11.01 -9.04
C MET A 140 5.74 10.13 -10.25
N LEU A 141 4.43 9.84 -10.43
CA LEU A 141 3.92 9.02 -11.52
C LEU A 141 2.61 9.63 -12.08
N PRO A 142 2.70 10.71 -12.87
CA PRO A 142 1.53 11.40 -13.41
C PRO A 142 0.59 10.50 -14.23
N LEU A 143 1.13 9.46 -14.89
CA LEU A 143 0.36 8.49 -15.67
C LEU A 143 -0.63 7.67 -14.83
N ARG A 144 -0.49 7.66 -13.51
CA ARG A 144 -1.46 7.02 -12.60
C ARG A 144 -2.64 7.91 -12.26
N LYS A 145 -2.59 9.19 -12.60
CA LYS A 145 -3.71 10.11 -12.37
C LYS A 145 -4.84 9.79 -13.35
N TRP A 146 -5.94 9.32 -12.82
CA TRP A 146 -7.17 9.27 -13.59
C TRP A 146 -7.69 10.70 -13.75
N PRO A 147 -8.15 11.13 -14.95
CA PRO A 147 -8.58 12.51 -15.18
C PRO A 147 -9.68 12.93 -14.19
N LEU A 148 -9.61 14.16 -13.68
CA LEU A 148 -10.59 14.70 -12.73
C LEU A 148 -12.02 14.67 -13.28
N GLU A 149 -12.19 14.85 -14.58
CA GLU A 149 -13.48 14.75 -15.27
C GLU A 149 -14.12 13.37 -15.12
N ASN A 150 -13.30 12.33 -15.08
CA ASN A 150 -13.79 10.97 -14.88
C ASN A 150 -14.24 10.76 -13.43
N PHE A 151 -13.53 11.34 -12.45
CA PHE A 151 -13.97 11.32 -11.05
C PHE A 151 -15.27 12.10 -10.87
N PHE A 152 -15.40 13.25 -11.54
CA PHE A 152 -16.64 14.02 -11.54
C PHE A 152 -17.81 13.21 -12.13
N SER A 153 -17.59 12.57 -13.27
CA SER A 153 -18.59 11.73 -13.94
C SER A 153 -18.97 10.52 -13.07
N LEU A 154 -17.99 9.86 -12.45
CA LEU A 154 -18.20 8.73 -11.53
C LEU A 154 -19.02 9.18 -10.31
N GLY A 155 -18.62 10.26 -9.66
CA GLY A 155 -19.33 10.79 -8.49
C GLY A 155 -20.76 11.18 -8.82
N THR A 156 -20.98 11.79 -9.98
CA THR A 156 -22.33 12.14 -10.47
C THR A 156 -23.18 10.89 -10.71
N ALA A 157 -22.61 9.84 -11.31
CA ALA A 157 -23.31 8.58 -11.51
C ALA A 157 -23.68 7.92 -10.17
N ILE A 158 -22.75 7.90 -9.20
CA ILE A 158 -22.98 7.36 -7.86
C ILE A 158 -24.12 8.13 -7.16
N LEU A 159 -24.09 9.46 -7.16
CA LEU A 159 -25.11 10.29 -6.51
C LEU A 159 -26.49 10.14 -7.14
N ARG A 160 -26.54 9.83 -8.42
CA ARG A 160 -27.79 9.56 -9.15
C ARG A 160 -28.35 8.18 -8.84
N GLU A 161 -27.48 7.15 -8.89
CA GLU A 161 -27.88 5.75 -8.70
C GLU A 161 -28.20 5.43 -7.24
N TYR A 162 -27.50 6.09 -6.31
CA TYR A 162 -27.67 5.91 -4.87
C TYR A 162 -28.06 7.23 -4.19
N PRO A 163 -29.36 7.55 -4.11
CA PRO A 163 -29.83 8.84 -3.56
C PRO A 163 -29.37 9.11 -2.13
N GLU A 164 -29.20 8.07 -1.32
CA GLU A 164 -28.73 8.18 0.06
C GLU A 164 -27.19 8.21 0.21
N ALA A 165 -26.45 7.96 -0.88
CA ALA A 165 -25.00 7.98 -0.84
C ALA A 165 -24.44 9.39 -0.65
N ARG A 166 -23.30 9.43 0.03
CA ARG A 166 -22.50 10.64 0.22
C ARG A 166 -21.09 10.40 -0.27
N LEU A 167 -20.49 11.43 -0.83
CA LEU A 167 -19.13 11.39 -1.31
C LEU A 167 -18.22 12.21 -0.39
N ALA A 168 -17.12 11.65 0.01
CA ALA A 168 -16.03 12.36 0.67
C ALA A 168 -14.78 12.31 -0.23
N ILE A 169 -14.31 13.48 -0.64
CA ILE A 169 -13.10 13.60 -1.43
C ILE A 169 -11.91 13.69 -0.47
N THR A 170 -10.92 12.82 -0.69
CA THR A 170 -9.75 12.73 0.18
C THR A 170 -8.49 13.05 -0.58
N GLY A 171 -7.48 13.58 0.12
CA GLY A 171 -6.19 13.92 -0.47
C GLY A 171 -5.19 14.38 0.58
N ALA A 172 -3.95 14.63 0.15
CA ALA A 172 -2.94 15.25 0.98
C ALA A 172 -3.25 16.74 1.20
N PRO A 173 -2.70 17.39 2.25
CA PRO A 173 -2.91 18.81 2.49
C PRO A 173 -2.60 19.72 1.30
N ALA A 174 -1.57 19.37 0.51
CA ALA A 174 -1.19 20.10 -0.70
C ALA A 174 -2.23 20.02 -1.83
N GLU A 175 -3.14 19.05 -1.76
CA GLU A 175 -4.16 18.76 -2.79
C GLU A 175 -5.53 19.35 -2.41
N LYS A 176 -5.61 20.06 -1.28
CA LYS A 176 -6.86 20.58 -0.72
C LYS A 176 -7.59 21.52 -1.67
N GLU A 177 -6.87 22.40 -2.35
CA GLU A 177 -7.46 23.37 -3.28
C GLU A 177 -8.14 22.66 -4.46
N ALA A 178 -7.38 21.79 -5.16
CA ALA A 178 -7.92 21.02 -6.29
C ALA A 178 -9.08 20.09 -5.90
N SER A 179 -9.01 19.49 -4.71
CA SER A 179 -10.12 18.67 -4.17
C SER A 179 -11.35 19.51 -3.85
N GLY A 180 -11.17 20.73 -3.30
CA GLY A 180 -12.23 21.66 -3.02
C GLY A 180 -12.92 22.18 -4.30
N GLU A 181 -12.17 22.47 -5.34
CA GLU A 181 -12.70 22.82 -6.66
C GLU A 181 -13.55 21.69 -7.24
N LEU A 182 -13.05 20.44 -7.14
CA LEU A 182 -13.80 19.27 -7.59
C LEU A 182 -15.12 19.12 -6.81
N CYS A 183 -15.09 19.27 -5.48
CA CYS A 183 -16.29 19.21 -4.64
C CYS A 183 -17.31 20.27 -5.03
N SER A 184 -16.89 21.50 -5.27
CA SER A 184 -17.77 22.64 -5.59
C SER A 184 -18.56 22.43 -6.89
N ARG A 185 -18.05 21.63 -7.82
CA ARG A 185 -18.71 21.32 -9.10
C ARG A 185 -20.02 20.55 -8.94
N TRP A 186 -20.17 19.72 -7.89
CA TRP A 186 -21.43 19.02 -7.64
C TRP A 186 -22.50 19.92 -7.00
N ALA A 187 -22.10 21.03 -6.35
CA ALA A 187 -23.00 21.93 -5.63
C ALA A 187 -24.02 21.17 -4.77
N SER A 188 -23.62 20.12 -4.11
CA SER A 188 -24.46 19.18 -3.37
C SER A 188 -24.02 19.04 -1.92
N PRO A 189 -24.93 19.10 -0.93
CA PRO A 189 -24.59 18.87 0.47
C PRO A 189 -24.19 17.41 0.76
N ARG A 190 -24.31 16.54 -0.23
CA ARG A 190 -23.86 15.14 -0.15
C ARG A 190 -22.40 14.95 -0.53
N VAL A 191 -21.66 16.01 -0.88
CA VAL A 191 -20.24 15.97 -1.30
C VAL A 191 -19.42 16.90 -0.40
N ILE A 192 -18.33 16.38 0.17
CA ILE A 192 -17.38 17.12 0.99
C ILE A 192 -15.95 16.85 0.57
#